data_21848863ff99ba057dc603dc2f83bf3e
#
_entry.id   21848863ff99ba057dc603dc2f83bf3e
#
_cell.length_a   1.000
_cell.length_b   1.000
_cell.length_c   1.000
_cell.angle_alpha   90.00
_cell.angle_beta   90.00
_cell.angle_gamma   90.00
#
_symmetry.space_group_name_H-M   'P 1'
#
loop_
_entity.id
_entity.type
_entity.pdbx_description
1 polymer ?
#
loop_
_entity_poly.entity_id
_entity_poly.type
_entity_poly.pdbx_seq_one_letter_code
_entity_poly.pdbx_strand_id
1 'polypeptide(L)'
;MTDNEYRKIYDNDPYKAQTALFYEYFNYVYAIIYNKLRSCGSREDIEECVEDTFSAVFISYDRDRNFNGDMKGFIAVIANRTAIQMYRKLVRRNEMISAENETAEIADTECIEETAERSVLKNTLLKLIKSLGEPDSDIIIQKYYYNMDSNEIAKQHSMSPSLVRMRCSRALKKLKKLLAAEGYDLKEESI
;
A
#
# COMPACT_ATOMS: atom_id res chain seq x y z
N MET A 1 4.36 -19.37 4.76
CA MET A 1 5.81 -19.59 4.51
C MET A 1 6.59 -18.48 5.19
N THR A 2 7.57 -18.83 5.99
CA THR A 2 8.49 -17.87 6.61
C THR A 2 9.64 -17.54 5.66
N ASP A 3 10.37 -16.44 5.93
CA ASP A 3 11.57 -16.08 5.16
C ASP A 3 12.60 -17.22 5.14
N ASN A 4 12.84 -17.86 6.29
CA ASN A 4 13.77 -18.98 6.38
C ASN A 4 13.35 -20.21 5.55
N GLU A 5 12.06 -20.52 5.48
CA GLU A 5 11.54 -21.61 4.63
C GLU A 5 11.72 -21.28 3.16
N TYR A 6 11.40 -20.03 2.76
CA TYR A 6 11.59 -19.55 1.40
C TYR A 6 13.05 -19.64 0.98
N ARG A 7 13.99 -19.14 1.81
CA ARG A 7 15.43 -19.19 1.52
C ARG A 7 15.96 -20.61 1.32
N LYS A 8 15.57 -21.53 2.18
CA LYS A 8 15.99 -22.94 2.03
C LYS A 8 15.58 -23.55 0.69
N ILE A 9 14.41 -23.18 0.18
CA ILE A 9 13.97 -23.64 -1.14
C ILE A 9 14.71 -22.86 -2.23
N TYR A 10 14.84 -21.54 -2.07
CA TYR A 10 15.45 -20.63 -3.02
C TYR A 10 16.93 -20.96 -3.32
N ASP A 11 17.71 -21.28 -2.30
CA ASP A 11 19.13 -21.64 -2.43
C ASP A 11 19.33 -22.94 -3.24
N ASN A 12 18.34 -23.83 -3.23
CA ASN A 12 18.38 -25.08 -4.00
C ASN A 12 17.72 -24.92 -5.39
N ASP A 13 16.59 -24.24 -5.46
CA ASP A 13 15.81 -24.08 -6.69
C ASP A 13 14.99 -22.78 -6.60
N PRO A 14 15.48 -21.67 -7.18
CA PRO A 14 14.80 -20.39 -7.16
C PRO A 14 13.41 -20.42 -7.79
N TYR A 15 13.23 -21.17 -8.88
CA TYR A 15 11.94 -21.27 -9.56
C TYR A 15 10.89 -21.98 -8.70
N LYS A 16 11.29 -23.05 -8.03
CA LYS A 16 10.41 -23.77 -7.09
C LYS A 16 10.03 -22.90 -5.88
N ALA A 17 10.97 -22.11 -5.37
CA ALA A 17 10.68 -21.17 -4.29
C ALA A 17 9.67 -20.10 -4.70
N GLN A 18 9.87 -19.48 -5.87
CA GLN A 18 8.97 -18.47 -6.41
C GLN A 18 7.57 -19.04 -6.66
N THR A 19 7.50 -20.26 -7.23
CA THR A 19 6.24 -20.98 -7.45
C THR A 19 5.51 -21.26 -6.15
N ALA A 20 6.21 -21.74 -5.12
CA ALA A 20 5.61 -22.02 -3.81
C ALA A 20 5.09 -20.73 -3.14
N LEU A 21 5.86 -19.65 -3.19
CA LEU A 21 5.45 -18.34 -2.66
C LEU A 21 4.24 -17.79 -3.41
N PHE A 22 4.21 -17.90 -4.73
CA PHE A 22 3.09 -17.47 -5.56
C PHE A 22 1.78 -18.17 -5.12
N TYR A 23 1.76 -19.50 -5.07
CA TYR A 23 0.54 -20.24 -4.69
C TYR A 23 0.10 -19.95 -3.26
N GLU A 24 1.03 -19.79 -2.32
CA GLU A 24 0.68 -19.51 -0.93
C GLU A 24 0.07 -18.13 -0.73
N TYR A 25 0.59 -17.11 -1.44
CA TYR A 25 0.15 -15.73 -1.24
C TYR A 25 -0.78 -15.19 -2.33
N PHE A 26 -1.10 -15.97 -3.36
CA PHE A 26 -1.94 -15.53 -4.48
C PHE A 26 -3.27 -14.93 -4.01
N ASN A 27 -4.04 -15.66 -3.21
CA ASN A 27 -5.35 -15.21 -2.73
C ASN A 27 -5.24 -13.95 -1.86
N TYR A 28 -4.17 -13.85 -1.08
CA TYR A 28 -3.90 -12.69 -0.24
C TYR A 28 -3.59 -11.43 -1.07
N VAL A 29 -2.69 -11.55 -2.04
CA VAL A 29 -2.34 -10.48 -2.97
C VAL A 29 -3.56 -10.09 -3.82
N TYR A 30 -4.27 -11.08 -4.36
CA TYR A 30 -5.48 -10.84 -5.14
C TYR A 30 -6.54 -10.05 -4.34
N ALA A 31 -6.77 -10.41 -3.07
CA ALA A 31 -7.72 -9.71 -2.22
C ALA A 31 -7.33 -8.23 -1.99
N ILE A 32 -6.05 -7.94 -1.77
CA ILE A 32 -5.55 -6.57 -1.61
C ILE A 32 -5.81 -5.76 -2.88
N ILE A 33 -5.44 -6.31 -4.04
CA ILE A 33 -5.55 -5.65 -5.34
C ILE A 33 -7.01 -5.47 -5.73
N TYR A 34 -7.82 -6.54 -5.62
CA TYR A 34 -9.24 -6.51 -5.92
C TYR A 34 -9.96 -5.43 -5.13
N ASN A 35 -9.75 -5.36 -3.82
CA ASN A 35 -10.37 -4.34 -2.97
C ASN A 35 -10.00 -2.91 -3.38
N LYS A 36 -8.86 -2.71 -4.01
CA LYS A 36 -8.39 -1.39 -4.44
C LYS A 36 -8.88 -1.03 -5.84
N LEU A 37 -8.96 -1.99 -6.76
CA LEU A 37 -9.20 -1.75 -8.18
C LEU A 37 -10.62 -2.05 -8.65
N ARG A 38 -11.44 -2.78 -7.88
CA ARG A 38 -12.78 -3.24 -8.29
C ARG A 38 -13.74 -2.14 -8.76
N SER A 39 -13.53 -0.88 -8.31
CA SER A 39 -14.36 0.26 -8.69
C SER A 39 -13.91 0.97 -9.98
N CYS A 40 -12.70 0.70 -10.46
CA CYS A 40 -12.13 1.44 -11.59
C CYS A 40 -11.40 0.57 -12.61
N GLY A 41 -11.09 -0.68 -12.28
CA GLY A 41 -10.34 -1.62 -13.12
C GLY A 41 -11.20 -2.76 -13.65
N SER A 42 -10.84 -3.27 -14.82
CA SER A 42 -11.39 -4.51 -15.37
C SER A 42 -10.77 -5.72 -14.66
N ARG A 43 -11.26 -6.92 -14.99
CA ARG A 43 -10.67 -8.16 -14.51
C ARG A 43 -9.21 -8.32 -14.97
N GLU A 44 -8.96 -7.97 -16.21
CA GLU A 44 -7.62 -8.01 -16.82
C GLU A 44 -6.65 -7.05 -16.12
N ASP A 45 -7.11 -5.82 -15.80
CA ASP A 45 -6.31 -4.85 -15.03
C ASP A 45 -5.93 -5.40 -13.64
N ILE A 46 -6.82 -6.16 -13.00
CA ILE A 46 -6.57 -6.78 -11.70
C ILE A 46 -5.55 -7.92 -11.83
N GLU A 47 -5.71 -8.79 -12.84
CA GLU A 47 -4.81 -9.91 -13.13
C GLU A 47 -3.39 -9.38 -13.48
N GLU A 48 -3.28 -8.36 -14.36
CA GLU A 48 -2.02 -7.67 -14.66
C GLU A 48 -1.35 -7.12 -13.38
N CYS A 49 -2.13 -6.48 -12.52
CA CYS A 49 -1.61 -5.93 -11.27
C CYS A 49 -1.11 -7.01 -10.29
N VAL A 50 -1.73 -8.20 -10.27
CA VAL A 50 -1.27 -9.35 -9.48
C VAL A 50 0.07 -9.85 -10.00
N GLU A 51 0.21 -10.02 -11.32
CA GLU A 51 1.46 -10.45 -11.96
C GLU A 51 2.60 -9.46 -11.72
N ASP A 52 2.33 -8.16 -11.90
CA ASP A 52 3.27 -7.08 -11.60
C ASP A 52 3.72 -7.10 -10.14
N THR A 53 2.79 -7.38 -9.21
CA THR A 53 3.10 -7.47 -7.79
C THR A 53 4.06 -8.60 -7.49
N PHE A 54 3.83 -9.81 -8.00
CA PHE A 54 4.74 -10.93 -7.78
C PHE A 54 6.10 -10.73 -8.45
N SER A 55 6.12 -10.15 -9.65
CA SER A 55 7.35 -9.75 -10.32
C SER A 55 8.17 -8.77 -9.46
N ALA A 56 7.50 -7.75 -8.89
CA ALA A 56 8.15 -6.79 -7.99
C ALA A 56 8.62 -7.43 -6.67
N VAL A 57 7.87 -8.39 -6.12
CA VAL A 57 8.26 -9.15 -4.93
C VAL A 57 9.55 -9.92 -5.20
N PHE A 58 9.63 -10.67 -6.30
CA PHE A 58 10.80 -11.48 -6.64
C PHE A 58 12.03 -10.60 -6.88
N ILE A 59 11.89 -9.52 -7.66
CA ILE A 59 13.01 -8.59 -7.92
C ILE A 59 13.48 -7.91 -6.62
N SER A 60 12.56 -7.52 -5.76
CA SER A 60 12.90 -6.84 -4.50
C SER A 60 13.58 -7.77 -3.51
N TYR A 61 13.14 -9.03 -3.46
CA TYR A 61 13.75 -10.05 -2.62
C TYR A 61 15.17 -10.39 -3.08
N ASP A 62 15.40 -10.51 -4.38
CA ASP A 62 16.73 -10.77 -4.95
C ASP A 62 17.74 -9.65 -4.67
N ARG A 63 17.27 -8.41 -4.58
CA ARG A 63 18.10 -7.24 -4.26
C ARG A 63 18.49 -7.16 -2.78
N ASP A 64 17.61 -7.58 -1.89
CA ASP A 64 17.82 -7.54 -0.45
C ASP A 64 18.01 -8.94 0.13
N ARG A 65 19.19 -9.52 -0.15
CA ARG A 65 19.57 -10.85 0.37
C ARG A 65 19.66 -10.93 1.89
N ASN A 66 19.63 -9.79 2.58
CA ASN A 66 19.64 -9.69 4.04
C ASN A 66 18.25 -9.45 4.63
N PHE A 67 17.19 -9.56 3.82
CA PHE A 67 15.83 -9.48 4.33
C PHE A 67 15.65 -10.56 5.42
N ASN A 68 15.28 -10.15 6.61
CA ASN A 68 15.01 -11.01 7.76
C ASN A 68 13.78 -10.47 8.48
N GLY A 69 12.64 -10.54 7.80
CA GLY A 69 11.42 -9.91 8.24
C GLY A 69 10.17 -10.77 8.01
N ASP A 70 9.02 -10.18 8.28
CA ASP A 70 7.73 -10.79 7.97
C ASP A 70 7.48 -10.79 6.45
N MET A 71 7.56 -11.97 5.83
CA MET A 71 7.31 -12.19 4.41
C MET A 71 5.92 -11.71 3.99
N LYS A 72 4.91 -11.94 4.83
CA LYS A 72 3.54 -11.51 4.56
C LYS A 72 3.41 -9.99 4.55
N GLY A 73 4.02 -9.32 5.52
CA GLY A 73 4.09 -7.86 5.58
C GLY A 73 4.85 -7.26 4.40
N PHE A 74 5.98 -7.86 4.02
CA PHE A 74 6.77 -7.45 2.86
C PHE A 74 5.93 -7.52 1.56
N ILE A 75 5.25 -8.64 1.32
CA ILE A 75 4.37 -8.82 0.16
C ILE A 75 3.20 -7.83 0.20
N ALA A 76 2.58 -7.60 1.37
CA ALA A 76 1.49 -6.64 1.53
C ALA A 76 1.88 -5.21 1.15
N VAL A 77 3.08 -4.78 1.54
CA VAL A 77 3.60 -3.43 1.19
C VAL A 77 3.74 -3.29 -0.32
N ILE A 78 4.32 -4.30 -0.98
CA ILE A 78 4.50 -4.28 -2.44
C ILE A 78 3.14 -4.32 -3.14
N ALA A 79 2.22 -5.22 -2.73
CA ALA A 79 0.87 -5.35 -3.31
C ALA A 79 0.08 -4.04 -3.19
N ASN A 80 0.08 -3.40 -2.03
CA ASN A 80 -0.58 -2.10 -1.85
C ASN A 80 0.04 -1.02 -2.75
N ARG A 81 1.37 -1.00 -2.86
CA ARG A 81 2.08 -0.04 -3.71
C ARG A 81 1.72 -0.21 -5.18
N THR A 82 1.76 -1.43 -5.69
CA THR A 82 1.43 -1.77 -7.08
C THR A 82 -0.02 -1.44 -7.38
N ALA A 83 -0.95 -1.84 -6.48
CA ALA A 83 -2.37 -1.54 -6.61
C ALA A 83 -2.67 -0.03 -6.65
N ILE A 84 -2.00 0.79 -5.82
CA ILE A 84 -2.17 2.24 -5.84
C ILE A 84 -1.61 2.86 -7.15
N GLN A 85 -0.49 2.35 -7.64
CA GLN A 85 0.07 2.82 -8.93
C GLN A 85 -0.89 2.50 -10.08
N MET A 86 -1.43 1.26 -10.12
CA MET A 86 -2.43 0.87 -11.12
C MET A 86 -3.70 1.70 -11.00
N TYR A 87 -4.23 1.89 -9.79
CA TYR A 87 -5.40 2.74 -9.53
C TYR A 87 -5.23 4.14 -10.14
N ARG A 88 -4.08 4.79 -9.90
CA ARG A 88 -3.79 6.12 -10.47
C ARG A 88 -3.74 6.11 -12.00
N LYS A 89 -3.15 5.04 -12.61
CA LYS A 89 -3.11 4.84 -14.06
C LYS A 89 -4.53 4.73 -14.63
N LEU A 90 -5.40 3.93 -13.98
CA LEU A 90 -6.77 3.68 -14.39
C LEU A 90 -7.66 4.92 -14.27
N VAL A 91 -7.58 5.64 -13.14
CA VAL A 91 -8.34 6.87 -12.93
C VAL A 91 -7.99 7.90 -14.01
N ARG A 92 -6.70 8.14 -14.30
CA ARG A 92 -6.29 9.05 -15.39
C ARG A 92 -6.79 8.59 -16.75
N ARG A 93 -6.74 7.28 -17.03
CA ARG A 93 -7.29 6.72 -18.29
C ARG A 93 -8.79 7.01 -18.41
N ASN A 94 -9.55 6.79 -17.33
CA ASN A 94 -10.98 7.02 -17.31
C ASN A 94 -11.34 8.52 -17.41
N GLU A 95 -10.56 9.41 -16.75
CA GLU A 95 -10.72 10.85 -16.88
C GLU A 95 -10.47 11.34 -18.33
N MET A 96 -9.46 10.81 -19.01
CA MET A 96 -9.20 11.14 -20.43
C MET A 96 -10.34 10.68 -21.34
N ILE A 97 -10.85 9.46 -21.12
CA ILE A 97 -11.99 8.92 -21.90
C ILE A 97 -13.28 9.72 -21.60
N SER A 98 -13.49 10.15 -20.34
CA SER A 98 -14.64 10.96 -19.96
C SER A 98 -14.58 12.38 -20.50
N ALA A 99 -13.40 12.94 -20.70
CA ALA A 99 -13.22 14.25 -21.33
C ALA A 99 -13.54 14.23 -22.83
N GLU A 100 -13.45 13.06 -23.48
CA GLU A 100 -13.88 12.86 -24.87
C GLU A 100 -15.39 12.54 -25.01
N ASN A 101 -16.02 12.05 -23.93
CA ASN A 101 -17.45 11.74 -23.88
C ASN A 101 -18.08 12.53 -22.72
N GLU A 102 -18.70 13.66 -23.00
CA GLU A 102 -19.51 14.38 -22.03
C GLU A 102 -20.57 13.47 -21.43
N THR A 103 -20.52 13.33 -20.07
CA THR A 103 -21.43 12.60 -19.18
C THR A 103 -20.97 11.19 -18.73
N ALA A 104 -20.24 11.15 -17.64
CA ALA A 104 -20.30 10.02 -16.72
C ALA A 104 -20.16 10.52 -15.29
N GLU A 105 -21.24 10.44 -14.52
CA GLU A 105 -21.22 10.63 -13.07
C GLU A 105 -20.26 9.60 -12.43
N ILE A 106 -19.29 10.10 -11.67
CA ILE A 106 -18.40 9.27 -10.86
C ILE A 106 -19.26 8.75 -9.72
N ALA A 107 -19.76 7.53 -9.86
CA ALA A 107 -20.41 6.82 -8.78
C ALA A 107 -19.37 6.51 -7.70
N ASP A 108 -19.50 7.17 -6.57
CA ASP A 108 -18.81 6.85 -5.32
C ASP A 108 -19.36 5.50 -4.83
N THR A 109 -18.73 4.40 -5.28
CA THR A 109 -19.21 3.06 -4.96
C THR A 109 -18.72 2.66 -3.59
N GLU A 110 -19.58 2.84 -2.62
CA GLU A 110 -19.41 2.39 -1.25
C GLU A 110 -19.00 0.92 -1.17
N CYS A 111 -18.02 0.67 -0.35
CA CYS A 111 -17.41 -0.60 -0.08
C CYS A 111 -18.38 -1.54 0.64
N ILE A 112 -18.65 -2.72 0.07
CA ILE A 112 -19.41 -3.80 0.67
C ILE A 112 -18.79 -4.18 2.03
N GLU A 113 -19.63 -4.20 3.08
CA GLU A 113 -19.40 -4.76 4.43
C GLU A 113 -18.00 -4.54 5.02
N GLU A 114 -17.67 -3.30 5.24
CA GLU A 114 -16.68 -2.96 6.26
C GLU A 114 -17.31 -3.28 7.61
N THR A 115 -16.76 -4.27 8.37
CA THR A 115 -17.28 -4.55 9.71
C THR A 115 -17.28 -3.26 10.53
N ALA A 116 -18.30 -3.05 11.39
CA ALA A 116 -18.45 -1.82 12.17
C ALA A 116 -17.16 -1.41 12.91
N GLU A 117 -16.38 -2.38 13.39
CA GLU A 117 -15.09 -2.17 14.03
C GLU A 117 -14.03 -1.56 13.09
N ARG A 118 -13.96 -2.00 11.83
CA ARG A 118 -13.04 -1.44 10.83
C ARG A 118 -13.39 0.00 10.48
N SER A 119 -14.68 0.31 10.37
CA SER A 119 -15.18 1.65 10.11
C SER A 119 -14.84 2.60 11.27
N VAL A 120 -15.02 2.17 12.52
CA VAL A 120 -14.63 2.93 13.71
C VAL A 120 -13.13 3.19 13.75
N LEU A 121 -12.29 2.16 13.52
CA LEU A 121 -10.83 2.31 13.48
C LEU A 121 -10.39 3.28 12.38
N LYS A 122 -10.95 3.17 11.17
CA LYS A 122 -10.67 4.06 10.03
C LYS A 122 -10.99 5.53 10.38
N ASN A 123 -12.18 5.77 10.94
CA ASN A 123 -12.61 7.11 11.33
C ASN A 123 -11.73 7.67 12.45
N THR A 124 -11.36 6.87 13.44
CA THR A 124 -10.43 7.27 14.50
C THR A 124 -9.06 7.61 13.92
N LEU A 125 -8.50 6.74 13.08
CA LEU A 125 -7.21 6.98 12.42
C LEU A 125 -7.21 8.29 11.60
N LEU A 126 -8.25 8.54 10.81
CA LEU A 126 -8.37 9.77 10.03
C LEU A 126 -8.46 11.01 10.91
N LYS A 127 -9.19 10.96 12.05
CA LYS A 127 -9.24 12.05 13.05
C LYS A 127 -7.85 12.32 13.63
N LEU A 128 -7.11 11.26 14.00
CA LEU A 128 -5.78 11.38 14.57
C LEU A 128 -4.76 11.92 13.55
N ILE A 129 -4.85 11.51 12.29
CA ILE A 129 -4.01 12.08 11.22
C ILE A 129 -4.30 13.57 11.06
N LYS A 130 -5.57 13.96 10.99
CA LYS A 130 -5.96 15.40 10.90
C LYS A 130 -5.44 16.20 12.10
N SER A 131 -5.41 15.62 13.30
CA SER A 131 -4.90 16.29 14.51
C SER A 131 -3.40 16.54 14.51
N LEU A 132 -2.64 15.93 13.59
CA LEU A 132 -1.20 16.23 13.42
C LEU A 132 -0.97 17.68 12.95
N GLY A 133 -1.96 18.24 12.23
CA GLY A 133 -1.87 19.56 11.60
C GLY A 133 -1.07 19.53 10.28
N GLU A 134 -1.26 20.58 9.49
CA GLU A 134 -0.51 20.75 8.24
C GLU A 134 0.93 21.23 8.50
N PRO A 135 1.89 20.82 7.69
CA PRO A 135 1.78 19.93 6.54
C PRO A 135 1.95 18.43 6.91
N ASP A 136 2.06 18.07 8.19
CA ASP A 136 2.39 16.71 8.62
C ASP A 136 1.25 15.71 8.31
N SER A 137 -0.02 16.12 8.45
CA SER A 137 -1.19 15.32 8.04
C SER A 137 -1.17 15.01 6.56
N ASP A 138 -0.89 16.00 5.72
CA ASP A 138 -0.85 15.83 4.26
C ASP A 138 0.30 14.94 3.84
N ILE A 139 1.49 15.13 4.43
CA ILE A 139 2.65 14.28 4.17
C ILE A 139 2.34 12.81 4.47
N ILE A 140 1.65 12.51 5.59
CA ILE A 140 1.25 11.15 5.95
C ILE A 140 0.27 10.60 4.92
N ILE A 141 -0.78 11.35 4.57
CA ILE A 141 -1.77 10.93 3.58
C ILE A 141 -1.11 10.71 2.22
N GLN A 142 -0.31 11.66 1.73
CA GLN A 142 0.37 11.55 0.45
C GLN A 142 1.33 10.36 0.41
N LYS A 143 2.08 10.13 1.50
CA LYS A 143 3.05 9.04 1.59
C LYS A 143 2.38 7.67 1.64
N TYR A 144 1.38 7.48 2.52
CA TYR A 144 0.85 6.15 2.85
C TYR A 144 -0.47 5.82 2.17
N TYR A 145 -1.29 6.81 1.86
CA TYR A 145 -2.54 6.59 1.13
C TYR A 145 -2.35 6.75 -0.38
N TYR A 146 -1.67 7.82 -0.82
CA TYR A 146 -1.40 8.04 -2.24
C TYR A 146 -0.07 7.45 -2.72
N ASN A 147 0.72 6.84 -1.86
CA ASN A 147 2.03 6.22 -2.16
C ASN A 147 2.99 7.15 -2.94
N MET A 148 2.94 8.44 -2.64
CA MET A 148 3.85 9.41 -3.25
C MET A 148 5.26 9.25 -2.69
N ASP A 149 6.27 9.46 -3.54
CA ASP A 149 7.65 9.48 -3.06
C ASP A 149 7.99 10.82 -2.39
N SER A 150 9.12 10.85 -1.66
CA SER A 150 9.52 12.06 -0.94
C SER A 150 9.89 13.22 -1.85
N ASN A 151 10.23 12.98 -3.12
CA ASN A 151 10.53 14.04 -4.08
C ASN A 151 9.25 14.64 -4.64
N GLU A 152 8.24 13.81 -4.91
CA GLU A 152 6.91 14.25 -5.32
C GLU A 152 6.24 15.12 -4.25
N ILE A 153 6.25 14.65 -2.99
CA ILE A 153 5.71 15.37 -1.84
C ILE A 153 6.46 16.69 -1.63
N ALA A 154 7.79 16.66 -1.74
CA ALA A 154 8.64 17.84 -1.59
C ALA A 154 8.31 18.95 -2.59
N LYS A 155 8.02 18.59 -3.86
CA LYS A 155 7.59 19.54 -4.88
C LYS A 155 6.27 20.22 -4.55
N GLN A 156 5.27 19.44 -4.03
CA GLN A 156 3.96 19.98 -3.70
C GLN A 156 4.00 20.94 -2.49
N HIS A 157 4.84 20.65 -1.51
CA HIS A 157 4.96 21.45 -0.29
C HIS A 157 6.11 22.46 -0.30
N SER A 158 6.80 22.65 -1.43
CA SER A 158 7.97 23.53 -1.54
C SER A 158 9.04 23.25 -0.48
N MET A 159 9.30 21.97 -0.22
CA MET A 159 10.26 21.48 0.78
C MET A 159 11.38 20.67 0.14
N SER A 160 12.44 20.40 0.90
CA SER A 160 13.43 19.40 0.48
C SER A 160 12.95 17.97 0.75
N PRO A 161 13.32 16.97 -0.08
CA PRO A 161 12.97 15.56 0.17
C PRO A 161 13.48 15.05 1.53
N SER A 162 14.59 15.58 2.02
CA SER A 162 15.14 15.26 3.35
C SER A 162 14.22 15.76 4.46
N LEU A 163 13.69 16.98 4.32
CA LEU A 163 12.75 17.56 5.28
C LEU A 163 11.43 16.76 5.31
N VAL A 164 10.92 16.36 4.14
CA VAL A 164 9.74 15.49 4.04
C VAL A 164 9.94 14.19 4.81
N ARG A 165 11.08 13.49 4.60
CA ARG A 165 11.39 12.24 5.34
C ARG A 165 11.46 12.47 6.84
N MET A 166 12.09 13.54 7.29
CA MET A 166 12.21 13.88 8.70
C MET A 166 10.84 14.18 9.33
N ARG A 167 10.01 14.98 8.65
CA ARG A 167 8.64 15.30 9.11
C ARG A 167 7.77 14.05 9.16
N CYS A 168 7.79 13.23 8.12
CA CYS A 168 7.08 11.96 8.05
C CYS A 168 7.44 11.05 9.26
N SER A 169 8.74 10.88 9.56
CA SER A 169 9.18 10.08 10.70
C SER A 169 8.68 10.63 12.05
N ARG A 170 8.71 11.96 12.25
CA ARG A 170 8.18 12.60 13.46
C ARG A 170 6.68 12.47 13.58
N ALA A 171 5.96 12.67 12.47
CA ALA A 171 4.51 12.54 12.40
C ALA A 171 4.05 11.12 12.74
N LEU A 172 4.74 10.08 12.22
CA LEU A 172 4.47 8.68 12.57
C LEU A 172 4.66 8.39 14.05
N LYS A 173 5.76 8.89 14.66
CA LYS A 173 6.01 8.72 16.09
C LYS A 173 4.91 9.39 16.94
N LYS A 174 4.43 10.57 16.51
CA LYS A 174 3.33 11.26 17.18
C LYS A 174 2.01 10.49 17.02
N LEU A 175 1.72 10.00 15.80
CA LEU A 175 0.53 9.22 15.51
C LEU A 175 0.50 7.90 16.30
N LYS A 176 1.64 7.19 16.43
CA LYS A 176 1.78 5.98 17.27
C LYS A 176 1.39 6.27 18.73
N LYS A 177 1.87 7.39 19.30
CA LYS A 177 1.51 7.79 20.67
C LYS A 177 0.03 8.11 20.81
N LEU A 178 -0.57 8.77 19.83
CA LEU A 178 -2.00 9.11 19.85
C LEU A 178 -2.87 7.83 19.74
N LEU A 179 -2.51 6.88 18.90
CA LEU A 179 -3.19 5.59 18.79
C LEU A 179 -3.11 4.78 20.09
N ALA A 180 -1.94 4.76 20.73
CA ALA A 180 -1.79 4.10 22.03
C ALA A 180 -2.67 4.74 23.12
N ALA A 181 -2.83 6.06 23.11
CA ALA A 181 -3.71 6.77 24.03
C ALA A 181 -5.21 6.45 23.81
N GLU A 182 -5.60 6.12 22.58
CA GLU A 182 -6.95 5.63 22.22
C GLU A 182 -7.16 4.13 22.47
N GLY A 183 -6.16 3.45 23.08
CA GLY A 183 -6.25 2.03 23.41
C GLY A 183 -5.86 1.06 22.30
N TYR A 184 -5.32 1.57 21.19
CA TYR A 184 -4.79 0.73 20.12
C TYR A 184 -3.32 0.42 20.37
N ASP A 185 -3.05 -0.76 20.97
CA ASP A 185 -1.69 -1.23 21.20
C ASP A 185 -1.10 -1.76 19.88
N LEU A 186 -0.28 -0.94 19.25
CA LEU A 186 0.53 -1.35 18.11
C LEU A 186 1.70 -2.16 18.66
N LYS A 187 1.54 -3.49 18.76
CA LYS A 187 2.65 -4.38 19.06
C LYS A 187 3.82 -4.01 18.14
N GLU A 188 5.00 -3.91 18.74
CA GLU A 188 6.24 -3.72 17.99
C GLU A 188 6.56 -4.96 17.17
N GLU A 189 5.89 -5.09 16.03
CA GLU A 189 6.45 -5.86 14.94
C GLU A 189 7.40 -4.92 14.22
N SER A 190 8.66 -5.27 14.29
CA SER A 190 9.83 -4.51 13.81
C SER A 190 9.60 -3.96 12.41
N ILE A 191 9.68 -2.63 12.28
CA ILE A 191 9.83 -1.93 11.00
C ILE A 191 11.28 -2.00 10.57
#